data_d5669f19c8807e30e49fc36b5ad0dc13
#
_entry.id   d5669f19c8807e30e49fc36b5ad0dc13
#
_cell.length_a   1.000
_cell.length_b   1.000
_cell.length_c   1.000
_cell.angle_alpha   90.00
_cell.angle_beta   90.00
_cell.angle_gamma   90.00
#
_symmetry.space_group_name_H-M   'P 1'
#
loop_
_entity.id
_entity.type
_entity.pdbx_description
1 polymer ?
#
loop_
_entity_poly.entity_id
_entity_poly.type
_entity_poly.pdbx_seq_one_letter_code
_entity_poly.pdbx_strand_id
1 'polypeptide(L)'
;MAGVVSCGGGGGDGVVGAPSGPSAEGYYAGTLSASGAPLPVNSTDFQLLVLENGQFWTFYGVPNAGALQVQAFTQGTGSSNGSLFIASNVRYFSSGVVRTAVVSINYNAAAKTASGSSLDDANSSVSFTSAPSGVPAYNYASPAALSGVDGNWTVEGVGGDLYDLVVSSNGTFTGAPKVVVLPNVNPANCSFTGSFLPRASGKNVFDVSLTAGAAPCAIPGLLSSGVAYVSPISGGRFQLTFAAVSADRNSGAVLSGVRP
;
A
#
# COMPACT_ATOMS: atom_id res chain seq x y z
N MET A 1 72.27 -12.85 -5.67
CA MET A 1 71.24 -11.89 -6.10
C MET A 1 69.99 -12.71 -6.48
N ALA A 2 69.04 -12.79 -5.62
CA ALA A 2 67.79 -13.53 -5.83
C ALA A 2 66.67 -12.51 -5.94
N GLY A 3 66.05 -12.43 -7.12
CA GLY A 3 64.90 -11.57 -7.37
C GLY A 3 63.58 -12.24 -6.93
N VAL A 4 62.84 -11.58 -6.07
CA VAL A 4 61.49 -12.00 -5.64
C VAL A 4 60.49 -11.39 -6.59
N VAL A 5 59.74 -12.23 -7.32
CA VAL A 5 58.58 -11.81 -8.12
C VAL A 5 57.35 -11.84 -7.24
N SER A 6 56.80 -10.64 -6.93
CA SER A 6 55.53 -10.48 -6.23
C SER A 6 54.39 -10.65 -7.21
N CYS A 7 53.56 -11.69 -7.02
CA CYS A 7 52.34 -11.90 -7.76
C CYS A 7 51.23 -11.12 -7.06
N GLY A 8 50.88 -9.95 -7.61
CA GLY A 8 49.75 -9.14 -7.14
C GLY A 8 48.43 -9.76 -7.63
N GLY A 9 47.70 -10.44 -6.73
CA GLY A 9 46.35 -10.88 -6.95
C GLY A 9 45.41 -9.69 -6.83
N GLY A 10 44.95 -9.14 -7.96
CA GLY A 10 43.86 -8.18 -8.01
C GLY A 10 42.52 -8.87 -7.71
N GLY A 11 42.07 -8.78 -6.46
CA GLY A 11 40.70 -9.10 -6.12
C GLY A 11 39.81 -8.02 -6.72
N GLY A 12 39.14 -8.33 -7.83
CA GLY A 12 38.09 -7.50 -8.35
C GLY A 12 36.86 -7.65 -7.44
N ASP A 13 36.67 -6.69 -6.54
CA ASP A 13 35.37 -6.50 -5.90
C ASP A 13 34.38 -6.23 -7.03
N GLY A 14 33.59 -7.25 -7.36
CA GLY A 14 32.47 -7.12 -8.28
C GLY A 14 31.46 -6.14 -7.64
N VAL A 15 31.62 -4.86 -8.00
CA VAL A 15 30.58 -3.87 -7.76
C VAL A 15 29.36 -4.37 -8.52
N VAL A 16 28.40 -4.96 -7.79
CA VAL A 16 27.08 -5.25 -8.32
C VAL A 16 26.53 -3.90 -8.73
N GLY A 17 26.61 -3.58 -10.02
CA GLY A 17 26.14 -2.33 -10.57
C GLY A 17 24.69 -2.13 -10.15
N ALA A 18 24.40 -0.95 -9.60
CA ALA A 18 23.01 -0.55 -9.37
C ALA A 18 22.22 -0.76 -10.68
N PRO A 19 20.97 -1.24 -10.59
CA PRO A 19 20.17 -1.49 -11.77
C PRO A 19 20.06 -0.22 -12.62
N SER A 20 20.58 -0.29 -13.85
CA SER A 20 20.75 0.85 -14.76
C SER A 20 19.51 1.16 -15.58
N GLY A 21 18.31 1.06 -14.97
CA GLY A 21 17.03 1.36 -15.62
C GLY A 21 16.19 2.36 -14.82
N PRO A 22 15.16 2.95 -15.42
CA PRO A 22 14.24 3.79 -14.69
C PRO A 22 13.62 2.99 -13.53
N SER A 23 13.46 3.62 -12.37
CA SER A 23 12.80 3.01 -11.22
C SER A 23 11.30 2.86 -11.49
N ALA A 24 10.69 1.76 -10.99
CA ALA A 24 9.23 1.59 -10.97
C ALA A 24 8.52 2.54 -9.99
N GLU A 25 9.28 3.35 -9.27
CA GLU A 25 8.77 4.30 -8.29
C GLU A 25 7.64 5.16 -8.86
N GLY A 26 6.52 5.22 -8.13
CA GLY A 26 5.37 6.00 -8.54
C GLY A 26 4.04 5.49 -8.01
N TYR A 27 2.98 6.12 -8.50
CA TYR A 27 1.60 5.72 -8.27
C TYR A 27 0.98 5.30 -9.60
N TYR A 28 0.26 4.20 -9.57
CA TYR A 28 -0.45 3.63 -10.70
C TYR A 28 -1.87 3.22 -10.26
N ALA A 29 -2.85 3.42 -11.12
CA ALA A 29 -4.22 3.00 -10.88
C ALA A 29 -4.85 2.49 -12.17
N GLY A 30 -5.81 1.59 -12.07
CA GLY A 30 -6.48 1.02 -13.22
C GLY A 30 -7.39 -0.14 -12.84
N THR A 31 -7.60 -1.03 -13.82
CA THR A 31 -8.49 -2.17 -13.69
C THR A 31 -7.73 -3.46 -13.46
N LEU A 32 -8.40 -4.43 -12.84
CA LEU A 32 -7.87 -5.77 -12.66
C LEU A 32 -8.89 -6.84 -13.09
N SER A 33 -8.36 -8.03 -13.38
CA SER A 33 -9.14 -9.25 -13.52
C SER A 33 -8.51 -10.35 -12.68
N ALA A 34 -9.35 -11.13 -12.02
CA ALA A 34 -8.94 -12.25 -11.18
C ALA A 34 -9.32 -13.57 -11.81
N SER A 35 -8.47 -14.59 -11.66
CA SER A 35 -8.75 -15.96 -12.04
C SER A 35 -8.27 -16.92 -10.95
N GLY A 36 -9.02 -18.01 -10.70
CA GLY A 36 -8.74 -18.97 -9.63
C GLY A 36 -9.61 -18.75 -8.38
N ALA A 37 -9.35 -19.49 -7.31
CA ALA A 37 -10.09 -19.40 -6.04
C ALA A 37 -9.74 -18.09 -5.30
N PRO A 38 -10.59 -17.63 -4.38
CA PRO A 38 -11.06 -16.26 -4.29
C PRO A 38 -9.98 -15.29 -3.80
N LEU A 39 -9.49 -14.50 -4.70
CA LEU A 39 -9.19 -13.09 -4.39
C LEU A 39 -10.52 -12.43 -3.98
N PRO A 40 -10.50 -11.22 -3.37
CA PRO A 40 -11.76 -10.59 -3.01
C PRO A 40 -12.66 -10.59 -4.24
N VAL A 41 -13.72 -11.35 -4.15
CA VAL A 41 -14.53 -11.91 -5.24
C VAL A 41 -15.11 -10.86 -6.18
N ASN A 42 -14.97 -9.57 -5.85
CA ASN A 42 -15.59 -8.48 -6.57
C ASN A 42 -14.65 -7.30 -6.90
N SER A 43 -13.36 -7.37 -6.57
CA SER A 43 -12.45 -6.27 -6.91
C SER A 43 -12.26 -6.16 -8.42
N THR A 44 -12.47 -4.98 -8.95
CA THR A 44 -12.35 -4.65 -10.39
C THR A 44 -11.28 -3.61 -10.65
N ASP A 45 -10.82 -2.92 -9.62
CA ASP A 45 -9.90 -1.80 -9.68
C ASP A 45 -8.75 -1.96 -8.68
N PHE A 46 -7.65 -1.30 -8.99
CA PHE A 46 -6.48 -1.27 -8.11
C PHE A 46 -5.86 0.12 -8.05
N GLN A 47 -5.14 0.35 -6.95
CA GLN A 47 -4.20 1.45 -6.76
C GLN A 47 -2.88 0.84 -6.26
N LEU A 48 -1.77 1.22 -6.89
CA LEU A 48 -0.43 0.70 -6.61
C LEU A 48 0.51 1.85 -6.30
N LEU A 49 1.17 1.78 -5.16
CA LEU A 49 2.32 2.61 -4.79
C LEU A 49 3.58 1.77 -4.86
N VAL A 50 4.58 2.24 -5.60
CA VAL A 50 5.96 1.73 -5.53
C VAL A 50 6.83 2.86 -4.98
N LEU A 51 7.47 2.61 -3.85
CA LEU A 51 8.28 3.58 -3.13
C LEU A 51 9.74 3.56 -3.64
N GLU A 52 10.48 4.60 -3.33
CA GLU A 52 11.88 4.78 -3.73
C GLU A 52 12.83 3.69 -3.19
N ASN A 53 12.45 3.03 -2.10
CA ASN A 53 13.21 1.93 -1.48
C ASN A 53 12.81 0.53 -2.00
N GLY A 54 11.96 0.47 -3.04
CA GLY A 54 11.46 -0.76 -3.61
C GLY A 54 10.32 -1.41 -2.83
N GLN A 55 9.88 -0.85 -1.71
CA GLN A 55 8.61 -1.27 -1.12
C GLN A 55 7.46 -0.95 -2.06
N PHE A 56 6.45 -1.82 -2.09
CA PHE A 56 5.22 -1.53 -2.81
C PHE A 56 4.00 -1.96 -2.00
N TRP A 57 2.90 -1.27 -2.30
CA TRP A 57 1.59 -1.47 -1.70
C TRP A 57 0.56 -1.43 -2.82
N THR A 58 -0.24 -2.48 -2.95
CA THR A 58 -1.34 -2.50 -3.91
C THR A 58 -2.64 -2.65 -3.16
N PHE A 59 -3.59 -1.80 -3.44
CA PHE A 59 -4.94 -1.79 -2.88
C PHE A 59 -5.90 -2.28 -3.96
N TYR A 60 -6.72 -3.26 -3.62
CA TYR A 60 -7.70 -3.87 -4.52
C TYR A 60 -9.11 -3.54 -4.00
N GLY A 61 -10.03 -3.23 -4.90
CA GLY A 61 -11.38 -2.92 -4.51
C GLY A 61 -12.32 -2.68 -5.67
N VAL A 62 -13.44 -2.07 -5.37
CA VAL A 62 -14.45 -1.66 -6.35
C VAL A 62 -14.58 -0.13 -6.34
N PRO A 63 -14.81 0.49 -7.51
CA PRO A 63 -15.06 1.92 -7.55
C PRO A 63 -16.42 2.25 -6.91
N ASN A 64 -16.42 3.21 -6.02
CA ASN A 64 -17.63 3.72 -5.38
C ASN A 64 -17.60 5.25 -5.38
N ALA A 65 -18.45 5.89 -6.17
CA ALA A 65 -18.55 7.35 -6.28
C ALA A 65 -17.21 8.07 -6.53
N GLY A 66 -16.33 7.42 -7.33
CA GLY A 66 -15.00 7.93 -7.68
C GLY A 66 -13.88 7.57 -6.68
N ALA A 67 -14.20 6.99 -5.54
CA ALA A 67 -13.27 6.43 -4.58
C ALA A 67 -13.05 4.93 -4.82
N LEU A 68 -11.97 4.37 -4.32
CA LEU A 68 -11.75 2.93 -4.25
C LEU A 68 -12.25 2.41 -2.89
N GLN A 69 -13.34 1.62 -2.87
CA GLN A 69 -13.71 0.86 -1.69
C GLN A 69 -12.77 -0.33 -1.58
N VAL A 70 -11.80 -0.24 -0.67
CA VAL A 70 -10.72 -1.23 -0.55
C VAL A 70 -11.23 -2.52 0.09
N GLN A 71 -10.99 -3.65 -0.56
CA GLN A 71 -11.40 -4.99 -0.10
C GLN A 71 -10.20 -5.87 0.27
N ALA A 72 -9.02 -5.55 -0.22
CA ALA A 72 -7.78 -6.24 0.09
C ALA A 72 -6.58 -5.37 -0.25
N PHE A 73 -5.40 -5.78 0.24
CA PHE A 73 -4.15 -5.15 -0.18
C PHE A 73 -3.00 -6.16 -0.22
N THR A 74 -1.95 -5.82 -0.96
CA THR A 74 -0.67 -6.52 -0.90
C THR A 74 0.43 -5.56 -0.45
N GLN A 75 1.42 -6.12 0.24
CA GLN A 75 2.63 -5.42 0.63
C GLN A 75 3.85 -6.30 0.34
N GLY A 76 4.90 -5.70 -0.19
CA GLY A 76 6.14 -6.40 -0.48
C GLY A 76 7.29 -5.45 -0.75
N THR A 77 8.44 -6.06 -1.06
CA THR A 77 9.62 -5.34 -1.55
C THR A 77 10.10 -6.04 -2.80
N GLY A 78 10.41 -5.27 -3.81
CA GLY A 78 10.90 -5.77 -5.09
C GLY A 78 12.03 -4.93 -5.63
N SER A 79 12.49 -5.29 -6.82
CA SER A 79 13.54 -4.58 -7.53
C SER A 79 13.17 -4.38 -9.00
N SER A 80 13.62 -3.27 -9.56
CA SER A 80 13.47 -2.93 -10.97
C SER A 80 14.68 -3.43 -11.78
N ASN A 81 14.40 -3.99 -12.95
CA ASN A 81 15.41 -4.30 -13.96
C ASN A 81 14.85 -3.89 -15.33
N GLY A 82 15.38 -2.81 -15.91
CA GLY A 82 14.79 -2.19 -17.09
C GLY A 82 13.37 -1.71 -16.81
N SER A 83 12.40 -2.19 -17.59
CA SER A 83 10.96 -1.89 -17.42
C SER A 83 10.20 -2.92 -16.58
N LEU A 84 10.90 -3.88 -15.97
CA LEU A 84 10.32 -4.96 -15.19
C LEU A 84 10.60 -4.74 -13.70
N PHE A 85 9.57 -4.82 -12.85
CA PHE A 85 9.67 -4.87 -11.39
C PHE A 85 9.19 -6.24 -10.90
N ILE A 86 10.01 -6.90 -10.08
CA ILE A 86 9.71 -8.23 -9.54
C ILE A 86 9.80 -8.19 -8.01
N ALA A 87 8.84 -8.82 -7.37
CA ALA A 87 8.81 -9.04 -5.92
C ALA A 87 8.39 -10.48 -5.61
N SER A 88 9.17 -11.19 -4.80
CA SER A 88 8.97 -12.60 -4.45
C SER A 88 8.53 -12.84 -3.00
N ASN A 89 8.62 -11.83 -2.14
CA ASN A 89 8.19 -11.93 -0.74
C ASN A 89 7.03 -10.97 -0.48
N VAL A 90 5.92 -11.23 -1.14
CA VAL A 90 4.71 -10.44 -1.05
C VAL A 90 3.76 -11.06 -0.05
N ARG A 91 3.12 -10.23 0.76
CA ARG A 91 2.00 -10.62 1.61
C ARG A 91 0.72 -10.01 1.05
N TYR A 92 -0.27 -10.85 0.87
CA TYR A 92 -1.63 -10.50 0.51
C TYR A 92 -2.50 -10.56 1.76
N PHE A 93 -3.33 -9.54 1.96
CA PHE A 93 -4.23 -9.40 3.10
C PHE A 93 -5.66 -9.14 2.61
N SER A 94 -6.61 -9.92 3.09
CA SER A 94 -8.04 -9.68 2.96
C SER A 94 -8.74 -10.05 4.26
N SER A 95 -10.06 -9.95 4.34
CA SER A 95 -10.80 -10.26 5.57
C SER A 95 -10.48 -11.67 6.09
N GLY A 96 -9.73 -11.73 7.19
CA GLY A 96 -9.35 -12.97 7.86
C GLY A 96 -8.34 -13.87 7.11
N VAL A 97 -7.75 -13.41 6.00
CA VAL A 97 -6.83 -14.20 5.17
C VAL A 97 -5.51 -13.47 4.98
N VAL A 98 -4.40 -14.18 5.24
CA VAL A 98 -3.05 -13.73 4.88
C VAL A 98 -2.40 -14.82 4.03
N ARG A 99 -1.83 -14.43 2.87
CA ARG A 99 -1.16 -15.35 1.94
C ARG A 99 0.17 -14.80 1.49
N THR A 100 1.02 -15.69 0.97
CA THR A 100 2.23 -15.30 0.24
C THR A 100 1.95 -15.20 -1.25
N ALA A 101 2.65 -14.30 -1.93
CA ALA A 101 2.51 -14.14 -3.37
C ALA A 101 3.83 -13.75 -4.02
N VAL A 102 3.87 -13.86 -5.33
CA VAL A 102 4.88 -13.26 -6.20
C VAL A 102 4.20 -12.25 -7.13
N VAL A 103 4.88 -11.14 -7.41
CA VAL A 103 4.35 -10.06 -8.26
C VAL A 103 5.36 -9.73 -9.34
N SER A 104 4.86 -9.59 -10.57
CA SER A 104 5.64 -9.15 -11.72
C SER A 104 4.92 -8.00 -12.40
N ILE A 105 5.60 -6.87 -12.59
CA ILE A 105 5.04 -5.63 -13.13
C ILE A 105 5.92 -5.12 -14.26
N ASN A 106 5.35 -5.02 -15.46
CA ASN A 106 5.92 -4.21 -16.54
C ASN A 106 5.44 -2.78 -16.36
N TYR A 107 6.36 -1.83 -16.34
CA TYR A 107 6.03 -0.42 -16.11
C TYR A 107 6.70 0.50 -17.14
N ASN A 108 6.05 1.63 -17.36
CA ASN A 108 6.61 2.77 -18.08
C ASN A 108 6.58 3.99 -17.16
N ALA A 109 7.75 4.36 -16.62
CA ALA A 109 7.85 5.44 -15.66
C ALA A 109 7.49 6.81 -16.27
N ALA A 110 7.78 7.03 -17.57
CA ALA A 110 7.47 8.28 -18.27
C ALA A 110 5.96 8.39 -18.54
N ALA A 111 5.34 7.32 -19.03
CA ALA A 111 3.90 7.29 -19.33
C ALA A 111 3.03 7.09 -18.06
N LYS A 112 3.63 6.78 -16.90
CA LYS A 112 2.92 6.44 -15.65
C LYS A 112 1.95 5.27 -15.84
N THR A 113 2.36 4.26 -16.60
CA THR A 113 1.59 3.05 -16.84
C THR A 113 2.27 1.83 -16.27
N ALA A 114 1.48 0.88 -15.78
CA ALA A 114 1.93 -0.40 -15.29
C ALA A 114 0.93 -1.49 -15.70
N SER A 115 1.44 -2.67 -16.01
CA SER A 115 0.65 -3.87 -16.20
C SER A 115 1.38 -5.06 -15.60
N GLY A 116 0.67 -6.02 -15.05
CA GLY A 116 1.34 -7.12 -14.40
C GLY A 116 0.41 -8.17 -13.87
N SER A 117 1.00 -9.06 -13.09
CA SER A 117 0.26 -10.13 -12.44
C SER A 117 0.81 -10.40 -11.04
N SER A 118 -0.06 -10.95 -10.20
CA SER A 118 0.24 -11.53 -8.92
C SER A 118 -0.24 -12.96 -8.90
N LEU A 119 0.54 -13.87 -8.34
CA LEU A 119 0.19 -15.28 -8.12
C LEU A 119 0.41 -15.59 -6.64
N ASP A 120 -0.62 -16.08 -5.95
CA ASP A 120 -0.54 -16.48 -4.55
C ASP A 120 -0.24 -17.97 -4.36
N ASP A 121 0.02 -18.36 -3.11
CA ASP A 121 0.32 -19.74 -2.71
C ASP A 121 -0.88 -20.69 -2.81
N ALA A 122 -2.07 -20.20 -3.10
CA ALA A 122 -3.26 -20.98 -3.42
C ALA A 122 -3.54 -21.08 -4.93
N ASN A 123 -2.57 -20.67 -5.77
CA ASN A 123 -2.69 -20.58 -7.23
C ASN A 123 -3.81 -19.64 -7.73
N SER A 124 -4.17 -18.65 -6.92
CA SER A 124 -5.02 -17.56 -7.38
C SER A 124 -4.18 -16.52 -8.08
N SER A 125 -4.60 -16.08 -9.24
CA SER A 125 -3.90 -15.05 -10.00
C SER A 125 -4.74 -13.80 -10.22
N VAL A 126 -4.06 -12.65 -10.19
CA VAL A 126 -4.60 -11.35 -10.59
C VAL A 126 -3.79 -10.83 -11.73
N SER A 127 -4.44 -10.39 -12.79
CA SER A 127 -3.83 -9.56 -13.82
C SER A 127 -4.37 -8.15 -13.69
N PHE A 128 -3.50 -7.15 -13.85
CA PHE A 128 -3.87 -5.75 -13.72
C PHE A 128 -3.24 -4.91 -14.82
N THR A 129 -3.94 -3.83 -15.17
CA THR A 129 -3.47 -2.88 -16.18
C THR A 129 -3.88 -1.48 -15.75
N SER A 130 -2.91 -0.56 -15.66
CA SER A 130 -3.21 0.83 -15.38
C SER A 130 -3.90 1.49 -16.58
N ALA A 131 -4.93 2.28 -16.28
CA ALA A 131 -5.60 3.09 -17.29
C ALA A 131 -4.87 4.44 -17.44
N PRO A 132 -4.63 4.92 -18.66
CA PRO A 132 -3.88 6.16 -18.88
C PRO A 132 -4.59 7.43 -18.42
N SER A 133 -5.87 7.41 -18.12
CA SER A 133 -6.59 8.61 -17.67
C SER A 133 -8.02 8.31 -17.22
N GLY A 134 -8.49 9.00 -16.20
CA GLY A 134 -9.87 8.96 -15.68
C GLY A 134 -9.95 9.15 -14.17
N VAL A 135 -8.87 8.87 -13.44
CA VAL A 135 -8.73 9.24 -12.04
C VAL A 135 -8.01 10.58 -11.98
N PRO A 136 -8.46 11.56 -11.18
CA PRO A 136 -7.71 12.78 -10.96
C PRO A 136 -6.26 12.45 -10.65
N ALA A 137 -5.33 13.06 -11.37
CA ALA A 137 -3.94 12.66 -11.36
C ALA A 137 -3.34 12.83 -9.97
N TYR A 138 -3.11 11.73 -9.27
CA TYR A 138 -2.37 11.74 -8.01
C TYR A 138 -0.91 12.14 -8.27
N ASN A 139 -0.49 13.25 -7.68
CA ASN A 139 0.88 13.73 -7.84
C ASN A 139 1.80 13.12 -6.78
N TYR A 140 2.32 11.94 -7.07
CA TYR A 140 3.26 11.22 -6.20
C TYR A 140 4.56 12.00 -5.95
N ALA A 141 5.00 12.83 -6.89
CA ALA A 141 6.29 13.52 -6.83
C ALA A 141 6.29 14.79 -5.95
N SER A 142 5.13 15.27 -5.52
CA SER A 142 5.05 16.40 -4.59
C SER A 142 5.19 15.94 -3.13
N PRO A 143 5.70 16.79 -2.21
CA PRO A 143 5.74 16.43 -0.79
C PRO A 143 4.34 16.26 -0.20
N ALA A 144 4.17 15.27 0.68
CA ALA A 144 2.98 15.13 1.50
C ALA A 144 2.90 16.28 2.52
N ALA A 145 1.69 16.80 2.76
CA ALA A 145 1.44 17.85 3.74
C ALA A 145 0.40 17.36 4.77
N LEU A 146 0.69 17.55 6.06
CA LEU A 146 -0.21 17.15 7.15
C LEU A 146 -1.59 17.81 7.03
N SER A 147 -1.69 19.03 6.49
CA SER A 147 -2.97 19.69 6.19
C SER A 147 -3.86 18.89 5.21
N GLY A 148 -3.30 17.94 4.46
CA GLY A 148 -4.06 17.04 3.60
C GLY A 148 -4.77 15.93 4.35
N VAL A 149 -4.30 15.56 5.55
CA VAL A 149 -4.83 14.46 6.35
C VAL A 149 -5.48 14.90 7.66
N ASP A 150 -5.16 16.09 8.18
CA ASP A 150 -5.69 16.59 9.46
C ASP A 150 -7.22 16.73 9.43
N GLY A 151 -7.83 16.68 10.61
CA GLY A 151 -9.28 16.77 10.81
C GLY A 151 -9.99 15.43 10.95
N ASN A 152 -11.29 15.43 10.70
CA ASN A 152 -12.14 14.27 10.95
C ASN A 152 -12.41 13.50 9.64
N TRP A 153 -12.30 12.18 9.73
CA TRP A 153 -12.62 11.25 8.66
C TRP A 153 -13.56 10.17 9.17
N THR A 154 -14.47 9.69 8.33
CA THR A 154 -15.07 8.37 8.52
C THR A 154 -14.34 7.42 7.59
N VAL A 155 -13.69 6.39 8.15
CA VAL A 155 -12.94 5.41 7.39
C VAL A 155 -13.54 4.02 7.54
N GLU A 156 -13.42 3.22 6.49
CA GLU A 156 -13.94 1.86 6.40
C GLU A 156 -12.77 0.88 6.28
N GLY A 157 -12.82 -0.21 7.04
CA GLY A 157 -11.93 -1.34 6.94
C GLY A 157 -12.42 -2.43 5.96
N VAL A 158 -11.59 -3.42 5.65
CA VAL A 158 -11.89 -4.50 4.70
C VAL A 158 -13.17 -5.28 5.04
N GLY A 159 -13.53 -5.38 6.29
CA GLY A 159 -14.75 -6.07 6.74
C GLY A 159 -16.03 -5.23 6.65
N GLY A 160 -15.95 -3.99 6.18
CA GLY A 160 -17.06 -3.03 6.24
C GLY A 160 -17.18 -2.32 7.61
N ASP A 161 -16.25 -2.55 8.51
CA ASP A 161 -16.19 -1.89 9.81
C ASP A 161 -15.90 -0.40 9.63
N LEU A 162 -16.72 0.45 10.25
CA LEU A 162 -16.57 1.90 10.18
C LEU A 162 -15.90 2.45 11.44
N TYR A 163 -15.06 3.45 11.24
CA TYR A 163 -14.37 4.16 12.30
C TYR A 163 -14.47 5.66 12.12
N ASP A 164 -14.63 6.37 13.23
CA ASP A 164 -14.41 7.81 13.29
C ASP A 164 -12.91 8.01 13.58
N LEU A 165 -12.18 8.54 12.60
CA LEU A 165 -10.74 8.84 12.67
C LEU A 165 -10.56 10.34 12.86
N VAL A 166 -9.88 10.72 13.93
CA VAL A 166 -9.51 12.11 14.22
C VAL A 166 -8.03 12.26 14.07
N VAL A 167 -7.58 13.09 13.15
CA VAL A 167 -6.17 13.39 12.88
C VAL A 167 -5.86 14.81 13.34
N SER A 168 -4.87 14.95 14.20
CA SER A 168 -4.39 16.24 14.69
C SER A 168 -3.44 16.89 13.66
N SER A 169 -3.26 18.21 13.74
CA SER A 169 -2.37 18.96 12.85
C SER A 169 -0.89 18.53 12.89
N ASN A 170 -0.47 17.83 13.95
CA ASN A 170 0.87 17.25 14.07
C ASN A 170 0.97 15.82 13.48
N GLY A 171 -0.13 15.31 12.89
CA GLY A 171 -0.20 14.00 12.27
C GLY A 171 -0.55 12.85 13.22
N THR A 172 -0.67 13.06 14.53
CA THR A 172 -1.17 12.00 15.42
C THR A 172 -2.65 11.75 15.19
N PHE A 173 -3.08 10.49 15.31
CA PHE A 173 -4.48 10.16 15.11
C PHE A 173 -5.03 9.18 16.14
N THR A 174 -6.35 9.22 16.32
CA THR A 174 -7.13 8.22 17.04
C THR A 174 -8.24 7.73 16.16
N GLY A 175 -8.48 6.41 16.16
CA GLY A 175 -9.60 5.77 15.50
C GLY A 175 -10.49 5.09 16.52
N ALA A 176 -11.76 5.43 16.52
CA ALA A 176 -12.78 4.83 17.38
C ALA A 176 -13.84 4.14 16.52
N PRO A 177 -14.35 2.97 16.96
CA PRO A 177 -15.45 2.31 16.28
C PRO A 177 -16.63 3.25 16.10
N LYS A 178 -17.12 3.37 14.88
CA LYS A 178 -18.34 4.13 14.60
C LYS A 178 -19.55 3.26 14.86
N VAL A 179 -20.34 3.63 15.85
CA VAL A 179 -21.59 2.93 16.15
C VAL A 179 -22.62 3.26 15.07
N VAL A 180 -22.86 2.34 14.16
CA VAL A 180 -23.95 2.42 13.21
C VAL A 180 -25.09 1.56 13.77
N VAL A 181 -26.18 2.18 14.15
CA VAL A 181 -27.38 1.46 14.61
C VAL A 181 -28.08 0.86 13.38
N LEU A 182 -27.56 -0.25 12.88
CA LEU A 182 -28.21 -1.07 11.87
C LEU A 182 -28.53 -2.44 12.49
N PRO A 183 -29.73 -2.98 12.26
CA PRO A 183 -30.04 -4.34 12.71
C PRO A 183 -29.09 -5.30 11.98
N ASN A 184 -28.33 -6.09 12.74
CA ASN A 184 -27.39 -7.12 12.31
C ASN A 184 -25.98 -6.67 11.86
N VAL A 185 -25.53 -5.47 12.15
CA VAL A 185 -24.11 -5.10 11.97
C VAL A 185 -23.44 -5.19 13.33
N ASN A 186 -22.44 -6.07 13.43
CA ASN A 186 -21.59 -6.12 14.61
C ASN A 186 -20.65 -4.91 14.53
N PRO A 187 -20.73 -3.92 15.42
CA PRO A 187 -19.87 -2.75 15.33
C PRO A 187 -18.41 -3.20 15.53
N ALA A 188 -17.51 -2.60 14.76
CA ALA A 188 -16.09 -2.70 15.06
C ALA A 188 -15.86 -2.36 16.53
N ASN A 189 -15.11 -3.20 17.23
CA ASN A 189 -14.89 -3.04 18.67
C ASN A 189 -13.47 -2.63 19.02
N CYS A 190 -12.60 -2.47 18.02
CA CYS A 190 -11.18 -2.20 18.20
C CYS A 190 -10.88 -0.72 17.94
N SER A 191 -10.56 0.03 18.96
CA SER A 191 -9.97 1.36 18.80
C SER A 191 -8.49 1.25 18.44
N PHE A 192 -7.94 2.29 17.85
CA PHE A 192 -6.51 2.34 17.52
C PHE A 192 -5.98 3.78 17.61
N THR A 193 -4.68 3.92 17.75
CA THR A 193 -3.96 5.20 17.72
C THR A 193 -2.77 5.10 16.76
N GLY A 194 -2.25 6.24 16.37
CA GLY A 194 -1.05 6.23 15.53
C GLY A 194 -0.62 7.61 15.06
N SER A 195 0.21 7.61 14.02
CA SER A 195 0.68 8.85 13.40
C SER A 195 0.87 8.71 11.89
N PHE A 196 0.64 9.80 11.18
CA PHE A 196 1.05 10.05 9.81
C PHE A 196 2.26 10.98 9.84
N LEU A 197 3.37 10.55 9.27
CA LEU A 197 4.58 11.35 9.14
C LEU A 197 4.88 11.56 7.65
N PRO A 198 4.96 12.80 7.13
CA PRO A 198 5.37 13.03 5.76
C PRO A 198 6.69 12.30 5.48
N ARG A 199 6.73 11.55 4.38
CA ARG A 199 7.89 10.73 4.03
C ARG A 199 9.11 11.60 3.75
N ALA A 200 10.25 11.25 4.35
CA ALA A 200 11.49 12.03 4.28
C ALA A 200 12.03 12.18 2.84
N SER A 201 11.65 11.29 1.93
CA SER A 201 12.00 11.38 0.49
C SER A 201 11.30 12.53 -0.25
N GLY A 202 10.40 13.27 0.40
CA GLY A 202 9.65 14.36 -0.22
C GLY A 202 8.57 13.89 -1.21
N LYS A 203 8.12 12.65 -1.09
CA LYS A 203 7.02 12.09 -1.88
C LYS A 203 5.67 12.36 -1.22
N ASN A 204 4.60 12.31 -1.99
CA ASN A 204 3.24 12.53 -1.51
C ASN A 204 2.69 11.29 -0.78
N VAL A 205 3.45 10.77 0.14
CA VAL A 205 3.15 9.59 0.94
C VAL A 205 3.51 9.90 2.38
N PHE A 206 2.72 9.39 3.31
CA PHE A 206 3.03 9.40 4.73
C PHE A 206 3.51 8.02 5.15
N ASP A 207 4.51 7.97 6.02
CA ASP A 207 4.84 6.80 6.81
C ASP A 207 3.81 6.70 7.95
N VAL A 208 3.28 5.50 8.16
CA VAL A 208 2.24 5.23 9.16
C VAL A 208 2.82 4.41 10.30
N SER A 209 2.54 4.84 11.52
CA SER A 209 2.63 4.01 12.73
C SER A 209 1.21 3.81 13.27
N LEU A 210 0.84 2.58 13.58
CA LEU A 210 -0.48 2.23 14.10
C LEU A 210 -0.32 1.28 15.28
N THR A 211 -1.05 1.55 16.37
CA THR A 211 -1.13 0.71 17.56
C THR A 211 -2.57 0.33 17.79
N ALA A 212 -2.87 -0.97 17.80
CA ALA A 212 -4.17 -1.48 18.20
C ALA A 212 -4.43 -1.17 19.69
N GLY A 213 -5.66 -0.82 20.02
CA GLY A 213 -6.08 -0.53 21.39
C GLY A 213 -6.08 -1.79 22.28
N ALA A 214 -6.64 -1.62 23.49
CA ALA A 214 -6.87 -2.73 24.41
C ALA A 214 -7.95 -3.69 23.89
N ALA A 215 -8.22 -4.75 24.62
CA ALA A 215 -9.39 -5.58 24.39
C ALA A 215 -10.67 -4.70 24.26
N PRO A 216 -11.55 -4.97 23.28
CA PRO A 216 -11.72 -6.22 22.53
C PRO A 216 -10.97 -6.29 21.17
N CYS A 217 -9.91 -5.52 20.93
CA CYS A 217 -9.08 -5.73 19.75
C CYS A 217 -8.58 -7.18 19.68
N ALA A 218 -8.55 -7.77 18.48
CA ALA A 218 -8.12 -9.16 18.28
C ALA A 218 -6.67 -9.40 18.76
N ILE A 219 -5.80 -8.42 18.59
CA ILE A 219 -4.40 -8.44 19.08
C ILE A 219 -4.15 -7.10 19.78
N PRO A 220 -4.46 -7.01 21.10
CA PRO A 220 -4.28 -5.78 21.85
C PRO A 220 -2.82 -5.31 21.87
N GLY A 221 -2.60 -4.01 21.64
CA GLY A 221 -1.28 -3.41 21.63
C GLY A 221 -0.41 -3.75 20.42
N LEU A 222 -0.94 -4.43 19.39
CA LEU A 222 -0.18 -4.74 18.17
C LEU A 222 0.33 -3.46 17.52
N LEU A 223 1.65 -3.41 17.32
CA LEU A 223 2.33 -2.36 16.59
C LEU A 223 2.41 -2.75 15.11
N SER A 224 2.03 -1.83 14.25
CA SER A 224 2.08 -1.99 12.79
C SER A 224 2.66 -0.73 12.16
N SER A 225 3.32 -0.89 11.01
CA SER A 225 3.87 0.20 10.23
C SER A 225 3.45 0.09 8.77
N GLY A 226 3.38 1.21 8.08
CA GLY A 226 2.93 1.20 6.70
C GLY A 226 2.92 2.55 6.02
N VAL A 227 1.96 2.76 5.14
CA VAL A 227 1.85 3.95 4.31
C VAL A 227 0.44 4.53 4.31
N ALA A 228 0.36 5.85 4.10
CA ALA A 228 -0.89 6.53 3.79
C ALA A 228 -0.69 7.51 2.64
N TYR A 229 -1.76 7.79 1.94
CA TYR A 229 -1.82 8.83 0.92
C TYR A 229 -3.24 9.39 0.81
N VAL A 230 -3.31 10.63 0.30
CA VAL A 230 -4.58 11.30 0.02
C VAL A 230 -4.66 11.53 -1.48
N SER A 231 -5.57 10.87 -2.15
CA SER A 231 -5.80 11.03 -3.58
C SER A 231 -7.03 11.91 -3.84
N PRO A 232 -6.95 12.81 -4.82
CA PRO A 232 -8.15 13.50 -5.29
C PRO A 232 -9.07 12.49 -6.00
N ILE A 233 -10.37 12.67 -5.82
CA ILE A 233 -11.40 11.88 -6.51
C ILE A 233 -12.40 12.81 -7.20
N SER A 234 -13.36 12.25 -7.94
CA SER A 234 -14.36 13.04 -8.65
C SER A 234 -15.15 13.96 -7.72
N GLY A 235 -15.57 15.11 -8.24
CA GLY A 235 -16.36 16.10 -7.50
C GLY A 235 -15.59 16.95 -6.50
N GLY A 236 -14.27 17.10 -6.67
CA GLY A 236 -13.43 17.93 -5.79
C GLY A 236 -13.20 17.35 -4.40
N ARG A 237 -13.55 16.07 -4.21
CA ARG A 237 -13.37 15.34 -2.94
C ARG A 237 -12.00 14.67 -2.88
N PHE A 238 -11.66 14.21 -1.68
CA PHE A 238 -10.41 13.51 -1.42
C PHE A 238 -10.68 12.16 -0.75
N GLN A 239 -9.87 11.17 -1.10
CA GLN A 239 -9.84 9.88 -0.43
C GLN A 239 -8.53 9.72 0.33
N LEU A 240 -8.61 9.49 1.63
CA LEU A 240 -7.52 8.97 2.45
C LEU A 240 -7.53 7.45 2.33
N THR A 241 -6.37 6.86 2.02
CA THR A 241 -6.14 5.42 2.08
C THR A 241 -4.89 5.19 2.89
N PHE A 242 -4.94 4.31 3.88
CA PHE A 242 -3.76 3.90 4.63
C PHE A 242 -3.80 2.43 4.97
N ALA A 243 -2.62 1.82 4.98
CA ALA A 243 -2.43 0.43 5.38
C ALA A 243 -1.19 0.29 6.25
N ALA A 244 -1.23 -0.66 7.16
CA ALA A 244 -0.11 -1.00 8.02
C ALA A 244 -0.05 -2.51 8.25
N VAL A 245 1.16 -3.05 8.41
CA VAL A 245 1.41 -4.46 8.69
C VAL A 245 2.28 -4.61 9.95
N SER A 246 2.06 -5.68 10.70
CA SER A 246 2.93 -6.07 11.81
C SER A 246 4.35 -6.36 11.33
N ALA A 247 5.32 -6.32 12.25
CA ALA A 247 6.73 -6.56 11.92
C ALA A 247 6.98 -7.94 11.30
N ASP A 248 6.24 -8.95 11.74
CA ASP A 248 6.28 -10.32 11.19
C ASP A 248 5.44 -10.48 9.91
N ARG A 249 4.69 -9.44 9.52
CA ARG A 249 3.79 -9.40 8.36
C ARG A 249 2.72 -10.50 8.37
N ASN A 250 2.32 -10.97 9.56
CA ASN A 250 1.24 -11.93 9.73
C ASN A 250 -0.10 -11.26 10.06
N SER A 251 -0.08 -9.96 10.32
CA SER A 251 -1.26 -9.15 10.55
C SER A 251 -1.16 -7.86 9.75
N GLY A 252 -2.28 -7.41 9.23
CA GLY A 252 -2.36 -6.17 8.48
C GLY A 252 -3.73 -5.53 8.57
N ALA A 253 -3.75 -4.21 8.46
CA ALA A 253 -4.97 -3.42 8.42
C ALA A 253 -4.91 -2.46 7.23
N VAL A 254 -6.04 -2.24 6.59
CA VAL A 254 -6.22 -1.17 5.62
C VAL A 254 -7.54 -0.47 5.89
N LEU A 255 -7.50 0.85 5.81
CA LEU A 255 -8.67 1.71 6.00
C LEU A 255 -8.69 2.76 4.90
N SER A 256 -9.89 3.09 4.44
CA SER A 256 -10.10 4.17 3.48
C SER A 256 -11.33 4.99 3.82
N GLY A 257 -11.29 6.29 3.54
CA GLY A 257 -12.40 7.19 3.79
C GLY A 257 -12.39 8.39 2.86
N VAL A 258 -13.55 9.02 2.70
CA VAL A 258 -13.73 10.16 1.79
C VAL A 258 -14.17 11.38 2.58
N ARG A 259 -13.65 12.53 2.21
CA ARG A 259 -14.13 13.85 2.68
C ARG A 259 -14.21 14.85 1.53
N PRO A 260 -15.00 15.94 1.68
CA PRO A 260 -15.02 17.07 0.74
C PRO A 260 -13.65 17.70 0.53
#